data_1d950fc90458394455081a5e3acb7ac6
#
_entry.id   1d950fc90458394455081a5e3acb7ac6
#
_cell.length_a   1.000
_cell.length_b   1.000
_cell.length_c   1.000
_cell.angle_alpha   90.00
_cell.angle_beta   90.00
_cell.angle_gamma   90.00
#
_symmetry.space_group_name_H-M   'P 1'
#
loop_
_entity.id
_entity.type
_entity.pdbx_description
1 polymer ?
#
loop_
_entity_poly.entity_id
_entity_poly.type
_entity_poly.pdbx_seq_one_letter_code
_entity_poly.pdbx_strand_id
1 'polypeptide(L)'
;MSERYCILCVDDNVSCLEARAALLEEDGYSVTSVNCPLRALEFDVAKFHLAVLDFAMPTMNGYQLLLRLRAAHAAFPIVLLSGMSGDVPNYMRSEFSKCLDKAEPTDLLLGTIRSFLNLSPDPQQDSGVRALYRRHGV
;
A
#
# COMPACT_ATOMS: atom_id res chain seq x y z
N MET A 1 -15.96 -10.05 -16.39
CA MET A 1 -14.56 -9.69 -16.09
C MET A 1 -14.44 -9.30 -14.63
N SER A 2 -13.56 -9.94 -13.93
CA SER A 2 -13.45 -9.67 -12.51
C SER A 2 -12.64 -8.41 -12.25
N GLU A 3 -13.10 -7.62 -11.30
CA GLU A 3 -12.36 -6.50 -10.82
C GLU A 3 -11.29 -6.98 -9.85
N ARG A 4 -10.20 -6.25 -9.80
CA ARG A 4 -9.12 -6.55 -8.90
C ARG A 4 -8.93 -5.40 -7.93
N TYR A 5 -8.42 -5.71 -6.76
CA TYR A 5 -7.98 -4.65 -5.87
C TYR A 5 -6.76 -3.97 -6.49
N CYS A 6 -6.76 -2.66 -6.44
CA CYS A 6 -5.70 -1.84 -7.01
C CYS A 6 -4.77 -1.36 -5.92
N ILE A 7 -3.48 -1.65 -6.07
CA ILE A 7 -2.47 -1.31 -5.09
C ILE A 7 -1.49 -0.31 -5.70
N LEU A 8 -1.23 0.76 -4.96
CA LEU A 8 -0.22 1.74 -5.32
C LEU A 8 1.08 1.36 -4.63
N CYS A 9 2.14 1.14 -5.40
CA CYS A 9 3.47 0.85 -4.85
C CYS A 9 4.42 1.98 -5.19
N VAL A 10 5.08 2.53 -4.18
CA VAL A 10 6.03 3.63 -4.37
C VAL A 10 7.36 3.27 -3.73
N ASP A 11 8.41 3.26 -4.53
CA ASP A 11 9.76 2.92 -4.08
C ASP A 11 10.73 3.48 -5.12
N ASP A 12 11.74 4.23 -4.67
CA ASP A 12 12.70 4.81 -5.59
C ASP A 12 13.68 3.77 -6.16
N ASN A 13 13.77 2.60 -5.57
CA ASN A 13 14.57 1.50 -6.10
C ASN A 13 13.74 0.72 -7.11
N VAL A 14 14.06 0.91 -8.39
CA VAL A 14 13.26 0.32 -9.48
C VAL A 14 13.25 -1.20 -9.42
N SER A 15 14.39 -1.82 -9.10
CA SER A 15 14.45 -3.28 -9.04
C SER A 15 13.55 -3.84 -7.94
N CYS A 16 13.57 -3.22 -6.78
CA CYS A 16 12.70 -3.64 -5.68
C CYS A 16 11.24 -3.43 -6.04
N LEU A 17 10.95 -2.31 -6.70
CA LEU A 17 9.59 -1.97 -7.10
C LEU A 17 9.04 -2.98 -8.10
N GLU A 18 9.84 -3.33 -9.10
CA GLU A 18 9.41 -4.29 -10.12
C GLU A 18 9.19 -5.68 -9.53
N ALA A 19 10.09 -6.12 -8.66
CA ALA A 19 9.95 -7.43 -8.02
C ALA A 19 8.70 -7.49 -7.16
N ARG A 20 8.43 -6.42 -6.42
CA ARG A 20 7.26 -6.35 -5.56
C ARG A 20 5.98 -6.33 -6.38
N ALA A 21 5.97 -5.54 -7.45
CA ALA A 21 4.81 -5.46 -8.34
C ALA A 21 4.49 -6.83 -8.94
N ALA A 22 5.52 -7.53 -9.41
CA ALA A 22 5.33 -8.86 -10.00
C ALA A 22 4.73 -9.83 -8.98
N LEU A 23 5.23 -9.77 -7.76
CA LEU A 23 4.74 -10.63 -6.69
C LEU A 23 3.27 -10.37 -6.37
N LEU A 24 2.89 -9.10 -6.30
CA LEU A 24 1.51 -8.72 -6.01
C LEU A 24 0.58 -9.06 -7.17
N GLU A 25 1.03 -8.86 -8.39
CA GLU A 25 0.23 -9.22 -9.56
C GLU A 25 0.00 -10.72 -9.64
N GLU A 26 1.00 -11.50 -9.26
CA GLU A 26 0.87 -12.94 -9.19
C GLU A 26 -0.18 -13.36 -8.17
N ASP A 27 -0.31 -12.59 -7.10
CA ASP A 27 -1.30 -12.83 -6.06
C ASP A 27 -2.69 -12.28 -6.41
N GLY A 28 -2.86 -11.73 -7.60
CA GLY A 28 -4.16 -11.35 -8.13
C GLY A 28 -4.49 -9.87 -8.06
N TYR A 29 -3.55 -9.03 -7.66
CA TYR A 29 -3.80 -7.59 -7.55
C TYR A 29 -3.42 -6.86 -8.82
N SER A 30 -4.06 -5.70 -9.02
CA SER A 30 -3.66 -4.76 -10.07
C SER A 30 -2.72 -3.75 -9.41
N VAL A 31 -1.53 -3.54 -9.98
CA VAL A 31 -0.51 -2.73 -9.32
C VAL A 31 -0.14 -1.53 -10.18
N THR A 32 -0.12 -0.36 -9.55
CA THR A 32 0.44 0.86 -10.14
C THR A 32 1.75 1.12 -9.42
N SER A 33 2.85 1.04 -10.16
CA SER A 33 4.20 1.21 -9.61
C SER A 33 4.74 2.57 -9.98
N VAL A 34 5.25 3.29 -8.99
CA VAL A 34 5.80 4.63 -9.18
C VAL A 34 7.15 4.70 -8.48
N ASN A 35 8.17 5.16 -9.19
CA ASN A 35 9.51 5.25 -8.61
C ASN A 35 9.85 6.63 -8.06
N CYS A 36 8.87 7.50 -7.97
CA CYS A 36 9.05 8.86 -7.47
C CYS A 36 7.80 9.26 -6.69
N PRO A 37 7.95 9.71 -5.42
CA PRO A 37 6.77 10.03 -4.61
C PRO A 37 5.91 11.15 -5.19
N LEU A 38 6.53 12.13 -5.88
CA LEU A 38 5.76 13.22 -6.47
C LEU A 38 4.82 12.72 -7.56
N ARG A 39 5.23 11.69 -8.30
CA ARG A 39 4.38 11.12 -9.34
C ARG A 39 3.20 10.37 -8.76
N ALA A 40 3.36 9.82 -7.57
CA ALA A 40 2.25 9.15 -6.90
C ALA A 40 1.09 10.12 -6.63
N LEU A 41 1.38 11.39 -6.46
CA LEU A 41 0.37 12.40 -6.17
C LEU A 41 -0.40 12.86 -7.39
N GLU A 42 -0.02 12.40 -8.59
CA GLU A 42 -0.73 12.73 -9.82
C GLU A 42 -1.93 11.83 -10.08
N PHE A 43 -2.05 10.75 -9.34
CA PHE A 43 -3.15 9.81 -9.50
C PHE A 43 -4.34 10.19 -8.63
N ASP A 44 -5.52 9.80 -9.08
CA ASP A 44 -6.73 9.93 -8.28
C ASP A 44 -6.68 8.89 -7.17
N VAL A 45 -6.69 9.34 -5.92
CA VAL A 45 -6.60 8.43 -4.76
C VAL A 45 -7.78 7.46 -4.70
N ALA A 46 -8.93 7.84 -5.25
CA ALA A 46 -10.11 6.97 -5.24
C ALA A 46 -9.89 5.68 -6.04
N LYS A 47 -8.87 5.67 -6.88
CA LYS A 47 -8.55 4.53 -7.72
C LYS A 47 -7.96 3.36 -6.93
N PHE A 48 -7.37 3.64 -5.77
CA PHE A 48 -6.61 2.63 -5.04
C PHE A 48 -7.34 2.10 -3.82
N HIS A 49 -7.03 0.85 -3.48
CA HIS A 49 -7.57 0.18 -2.31
C HIS A 49 -6.54 0.04 -1.19
N LEU A 50 -5.27 0.20 -1.53
CA LEU A 50 -4.18 0.10 -0.58
C LEU A 50 -2.91 0.67 -1.20
N ALA A 51 -2.03 1.21 -0.38
CA ALA A 51 -0.72 1.67 -0.85
C ALA A 51 0.40 1.02 -0.04
N VAL A 52 1.49 0.72 -0.71
CA VAL A 52 2.73 0.23 -0.09
C VAL A 52 3.80 1.26 -0.41
N LEU A 53 4.32 1.91 0.62
CA LEU A 53 5.26 3.00 0.47
C LEU A 53 6.62 2.64 1.07
N ASP A 54 7.69 2.94 0.36
CA ASP A 54 9.04 2.90 0.89
C ASP A 54 9.26 4.12 1.77
N PHE A 55 9.99 3.98 2.87
CA PHE A 55 10.24 5.12 3.74
C PHE A 55 11.32 6.03 3.17
N ALA A 56 12.48 5.49 2.84
CA ALA A 56 13.64 6.29 2.46
C ALA A 56 13.64 6.56 0.96
N MET A 57 13.17 7.72 0.57
CA MET A 57 13.15 8.16 -0.82
C MET A 57 13.68 9.59 -0.91
N PRO A 58 14.33 9.94 -2.03
CA PRO A 58 14.74 11.34 -2.23
C PRO A 58 13.52 12.24 -2.33
N THR A 59 13.70 13.50 -2.00
CA THR A 59 12.69 14.55 -2.12
C THR A 59 11.62 14.47 -1.03
N MET A 60 11.05 13.30 -0.81
CA MET A 60 9.94 13.13 0.12
C MET A 60 9.99 11.70 0.64
N ASN A 61 9.99 11.53 1.97
CA ASN A 61 9.98 10.18 2.53
C ASN A 61 8.56 9.63 2.58
N GLY A 62 8.45 8.34 2.96
CA GLY A 62 7.15 7.67 2.97
C GLY A 62 6.15 8.30 3.92
N TYR A 63 6.61 8.87 5.03
CA TYR A 63 5.71 9.54 5.96
C TYR A 63 5.15 10.82 5.35
N GLN A 64 6.00 11.62 4.71
CA GLN A 64 5.56 12.84 4.05
C GLN A 64 4.58 12.53 2.93
N LEU A 65 4.82 11.45 2.21
CA LEU A 65 3.89 11.01 1.17
C LEU A 65 2.55 10.58 1.76
N LEU A 66 2.57 9.84 2.87
CA LEU A 66 1.35 9.46 3.56
C LEU A 66 0.52 10.70 3.91
N LEU A 67 1.16 11.71 4.47
CA LEU A 67 0.44 12.94 4.85
C LEU A 67 -0.21 13.61 3.63
N ARG A 68 0.50 13.62 2.50
CA ARG A 68 -0.02 14.22 1.28
C ARG A 68 -1.18 13.40 0.71
N LEU A 69 -1.08 12.09 0.77
CA LEU A 69 -2.18 11.22 0.31
C LEU A 69 -3.40 11.41 1.19
N ARG A 70 -3.23 11.49 2.50
CA ARG A 70 -4.35 11.72 3.41
C ARG A 70 -4.98 13.10 3.19
N ALA A 71 -4.16 14.11 2.91
CA ALA A 71 -4.66 15.44 2.58
C ALA A 71 -5.48 15.43 1.30
N ALA A 72 -5.21 14.51 0.39
CA ALA A 72 -5.97 14.32 -0.83
C ALA A 72 -7.16 13.38 -0.62
N HIS A 73 -7.49 13.10 0.63
CA HIS A 73 -8.64 12.29 1.03
C HIS A 73 -8.49 10.79 0.75
N ALA A 74 -7.26 10.30 0.67
CA ALA A 74 -7.03 8.86 0.60
C ALA A 74 -7.51 8.21 1.89
N ALA A 75 -8.39 7.24 1.78
CA ALA A 75 -8.96 6.56 2.94
C ALA A 75 -8.50 5.10 3.06
N PHE A 76 -7.73 4.64 2.09
CA PHE A 76 -7.29 3.25 2.06
C PHE A 76 -6.14 3.00 3.05
N PRO A 77 -5.91 1.72 3.42
CA PRO A 77 -4.78 1.36 4.28
C PRO A 77 -3.46 1.68 3.59
N ILE A 78 -2.50 2.14 4.37
CA ILE A 78 -1.16 2.45 3.87
C ILE A 78 -0.14 1.67 4.67
N VAL A 79 0.61 0.82 3.98
CA VAL A 79 1.65 -0.02 4.56
C VAL A 79 3.01 0.61 4.27
N LEU A 80 3.83 0.72 5.29
CA LEU A 80 5.19 1.24 5.15
C LEU A 80 6.18 0.09 5.08
N LEU A 81 7.10 0.17 4.14
CA LEU A 81 8.26 -0.72 4.08
C LEU A 81 9.51 0.10 4.37
N SER A 82 10.35 -0.41 5.25
CA SER A 82 11.59 0.27 5.62
C SER A 82 12.73 -0.72 5.68
N GLY A 83 13.87 -0.34 5.13
CA GLY A 83 15.06 -1.16 5.21
C GLY A 83 15.67 -1.19 6.60
N MET A 84 15.39 -0.14 7.39
CA MET A 84 15.88 -0.01 8.75
C MET A 84 14.72 0.47 9.61
N SER A 85 13.92 -0.46 10.07
CA SER A 85 12.68 -0.10 10.77
C SER A 85 12.92 0.72 12.02
N GLY A 86 14.07 0.56 12.68
CA GLY A 86 14.41 1.35 13.85
C GLY A 86 14.63 2.82 13.58
N ASP A 87 14.82 3.19 12.32
CA ASP A 87 15.07 4.58 11.96
C ASP A 87 13.77 5.37 11.78
N VAL A 88 12.64 4.71 11.81
CA VAL A 88 11.35 5.39 11.66
C VAL A 88 10.81 5.72 13.04
N PRO A 89 10.69 7.01 13.38
CA PRO A 89 10.18 7.39 14.71
C PRO A 89 8.77 6.85 14.97
N ASN A 90 8.49 6.60 16.23
CA ASN A 90 7.19 6.04 16.61
C ASN A 90 6.01 6.90 16.18
N TYR A 91 6.13 8.22 16.22
CA TYR A 91 5.02 9.08 15.84
C TYR A 91 4.69 8.96 14.35
N MET A 92 5.68 8.63 13.53
CA MET A 92 5.45 8.37 12.12
C MET A 92 4.85 6.99 11.91
N ARG A 93 5.41 5.99 12.62
CA ARG A 93 4.96 4.61 12.49
C ARG A 93 3.48 4.45 12.82
N SER A 94 3.01 5.20 13.81
CA SER A 94 1.64 5.07 14.28
C SER A 94 0.61 5.58 13.26
N GLU A 95 1.05 6.35 12.27
CA GLU A 95 0.15 6.86 11.23
C GLU A 95 -0.07 5.85 10.10
N PHE A 96 0.75 4.81 10.03
CA PHE A 96 0.61 3.78 9.01
C PHE A 96 -0.27 2.65 9.52
N SER A 97 -0.97 2.02 8.60
CA SER A 97 -1.79 0.86 8.94
C SER A 97 -0.92 -0.31 9.40
N LYS A 98 0.27 -0.42 8.84
CA LYS A 98 1.26 -1.43 9.22
C LYS A 98 2.63 -1.00 8.76
N CYS A 99 3.66 -1.28 9.57
CA CYS A 99 5.05 -1.05 9.20
C CYS A 99 5.77 -2.38 9.15
N LEU A 100 6.43 -2.66 8.04
CA LEU A 100 7.17 -3.89 7.83
C LEU A 100 8.60 -3.57 7.45
N ASP A 101 9.51 -4.49 7.79
CA ASP A 101 10.90 -4.39 7.41
C ASP A 101 11.08 -5.03 6.03
N LYS A 102 11.83 -4.36 5.14
CA LYS A 102 12.11 -4.90 3.81
C LYS A 102 12.83 -6.23 3.83
N ALA A 103 13.55 -6.52 4.91
CA ALA A 103 14.28 -7.78 5.06
C ALA A 103 13.37 -8.94 5.47
N GLU A 104 12.13 -8.67 5.85
CA GLU A 104 11.21 -9.71 6.25
C GLU A 104 10.73 -10.50 5.02
N PRO A 105 10.31 -11.76 5.22
CA PRO A 105 9.84 -12.56 4.09
C PRO A 105 8.65 -11.91 3.39
N THR A 106 8.60 -12.07 2.07
CA THR A 106 7.53 -11.50 1.26
C THR A 106 6.15 -12.04 1.64
N ASP A 107 6.09 -13.23 2.22
CA ASP A 107 4.83 -13.80 2.70
C ASP A 107 4.17 -12.91 3.74
N LEU A 108 4.98 -12.21 4.54
CA LEU A 108 4.45 -11.32 5.55
C LEU A 108 3.74 -10.12 4.90
N LEU A 109 4.33 -9.57 3.85
CA LEU A 109 3.69 -8.48 3.10
C LEU A 109 2.38 -8.95 2.47
N LEU A 110 2.40 -10.10 1.82
CA LEU A 110 1.21 -10.64 1.19
C LEU A 110 0.10 -10.91 2.20
N GLY A 111 0.46 -11.49 3.34
CA GLY A 111 -0.51 -11.74 4.40
C GLY A 111 -1.09 -10.46 4.95
N THR A 112 -0.25 -9.44 5.12
CA THR A 112 -0.69 -8.14 5.60
C THR A 112 -1.69 -7.51 4.64
N ILE A 113 -1.39 -7.53 3.35
CA ILE A 113 -2.26 -6.97 2.33
C ILE A 113 -3.60 -7.70 2.31
N ARG A 114 -3.56 -9.03 2.36
CA ARG A 114 -4.78 -9.82 2.38
C ARG A 114 -5.64 -9.49 3.59
N SER A 115 -5.01 -9.27 4.73
CA SER A 115 -5.75 -8.97 5.97
C SER A 115 -6.47 -7.62 5.88
N PHE A 116 -5.92 -6.67 5.12
CA PHE A 116 -6.55 -5.37 4.97
C PHE A 116 -7.61 -5.36 3.86
N LEU A 117 -7.42 -6.13 2.81
CA LEU A 117 -8.27 -6.04 1.64
C LEU A 117 -9.31 -7.14 1.58
N ASN A 118 -8.92 -8.34 1.98
CA ASN A 118 -9.74 -9.50 1.68
C ASN A 118 -10.26 -10.15 2.91
N LEU A 119 -11.44 -9.85 3.21
CA LEU A 119 -12.18 -10.79 4.00
C LEU A 119 -12.54 -11.99 3.12
N SER A 120 -12.42 -11.81 1.81
CA SER A 120 -12.58 -12.83 0.79
C SER A 120 -11.54 -12.59 -0.29
N PRO A 121 -11.08 -13.63 -0.98
CA PRO A 121 -10.02 -13.47 -1.98
C PRO A 121 -10.44 -12.78 -3.28
N ASP A 122 -11.74 -12.65 -3.54
CA ASP A 122 -12.23 -12.10 -4.79
C ASP A 122 -13.08 -10.85 -4.52
N PRO A 123 -12.65 -9.68 -4.99
CA PRO A 123 -13.41 -8.45 -4.76
C PRO A 123 -14.84 -8.50 -5.29
N GLN A 124 -15.09 -9.20 -6.38
CA GLN A 124 -16.42 -9.32 -6.93
C GLN A 124 -17.33 -10.16 -6.05
N GLN A 125 -16.83 -11.28 -5.59
CA GLN A 125 -17.60 -12.16 -4.73
C GLN A 125 -17.84 -11.53 -3.37
N ASP A 126 -17.01 -10.58 -3.02
CA ASP A 126 -17.01 -9.98 -1.70
C ASP A 126 -17.67 -8.61 -1.66
N SER A 127 -18.40 -8.23 -2.70
CA SER A 127 -18.91 -6.87 -2.78
C SER A 127 -19.80 -6.49 -1.61
N GLY A 128 -20.64 -7.42 -1.16
CA GLY A 128 -21.50 -7.16 0.00
C GLY A 128 -20.71 -7.01 1.29
N VAL A 129 -19.73 -7.87 1.47
CA VAL A 129 -18.87 -7.84 2.66
C VAL A 129 -18.03 -6.57 2.66
N ARG A 130 -17.51 -6.18 1.51
CA ARG A 130 -16.74 -4.95 1.39
C ARG A 130 -17.56 -3.73 1.77
N ALA A 131 -18.79 -3.68 1.30
CA ALA A 131 -19.67 -2.55 1.63
C ALA A 131 -19.92 -2.47 3.13
N LEU A 132 -20.16 -3.61 3.74
CA LEU A 132 -20.36 -3.68 5.18
C LEU A 132 -19.10 -3.28 5.94
N TYR A 133 -17.98 -3.78 5.51
CA TYR A 133 -16.70 -3.47 6.13
C TYR A 133 -16.40 -1.96 6.06
N ARG A 134 -16.66 -1.35 4.93
CA ARG A 134 -16.43 0.09 4.77
C ARG A 134 -17.29 0.91 5.71
N ARG A 135 -18.51 0.46 5.98
CA ARG A 135 -19.38 1.18 6.90
C ARG A 135 -18.85 1.15 8.32
N HIS A 136 -18.22 0.07 8.71
CA HIS A 136 -17.86 -0.16 10.09
C HIS A 136 -16.38 0.02 10.37
N GLY A 137 -15.55 -0.26 9.42
CA GLY A 137 -14.12 -0.39 9.66
C GLY A 137 -13.30 0.80 9.27
N VAL A 138 -13.86 1.73 8.62
CA VAL A 138 -12.99 2.76 8.08
C VAL A 138 -13.51 4.12 8.34
#